data_9044b021bb456bf919ac0a361f99a0d5
#
_entry.id   9044b021bb456bf919ac0a361f99a0d5
#
_cell.length_a   1.000
_cell.length_b   1.000
_cell.length_c   1.000
_cell.angle_alpha   90.00
_cell.angle_beta   90.00
_cell.angle_gamma   90.00
#
_symmetry.space_group_name_H-M   'P 1'
#
loop_
_entity.id
_entity.type
_entity.pdbx_description
1 polymer ?
#
loop_
_entity_poly.entity_id
_entity_poly.type
_entity_poly.pdbx_seq_one_letter_code
_entity_poly.pdbx_strand_id
1 'polypeptide(L)'
;MRLKRNLRALALRVSMSNYLSNSLRIRLVKLGGVKCGSPLFIGQQVIFDSLYPENIEIGDHVHITMGCIFLTHSLDTSFPNGIMWRQSRIKIGDHAFVGARTIICNNVEIGENSIVGAGSIVTKSIPPNEIWAGNPARFIKKRC
;
A
#
# COMPACT_ATOMS: atom_id res chain seq x y z
N MET A 1 0.83 -9.25 -23.90
CA MET A 1 1.26 -9.20 -22.48
C MET A 1 1.93 -7.87 -22.10
N ARG A 2 2.91 -7.39 -22.85
CA ARG A 2 3.66 -6.14 -22.61
C ARG A 2 2.78 -4.87 -22.58
N LEU A 3 1.83 -4.75 -23.51
CA LEU A 3 0.93 -3.57 -23.61
C LEU A 3 0.03 -3.43 -22.38
N LYS A 4 -0.57 -4.52 -21.88
CA LYS A 4 -1.40 -4.48 -20.66
C LYS A 4 -0.60 -4.03 -19.44
N ARG A 5 0.65 -4.48 -19.31
CA ARG A 5 1.53 -4.07 -18.21
C ARG A 5 1.85 -2.58 -18.28
N ASN A 6 2.13 -2.07 -19.47
CA ASN A 6 2.43 -0.65 -19.68
C ASN A 6 1.21 0.24 -19.37
N LEU A 7 0.00 -0.17 -19.77
CA LEU A 7 -1.24 0.54 -19.46
C LEU A 7 -1.53 0.57 -17.96
N ARG A 8 -1.31 -0.54 -17.26
CA ARG A 8 -1.44 -0.60 -15.79
C ARG A 8 -0.46 0.34 -15.10
N ALA A 9 0.82 0.30 -15.49
CA ALA A 9 1.84 1.19 -14.93
C ALA A 9 1.51 2.67 -15.21
N LEU A 10 1.00 3.00 -16.39
CA LEU A 10 0.56 4.35 -16.72
C LEU A 10 -0.62 4.79 -15.84
N ALA A 11 -1.62 3.92 -15.65
CA ALA A 11 -2.77 4.21 -14.79
C ALA A 11 -2.32 4.53 -13.35
N LEU A 12 -1.39 3.74 -12.80
CA LEU A 12 -0.84 3.99 -11.46
C LEU A 12 -0.06 5.31 -11.38
N ARG A 13 0.73 5.64 -12.41
CA ARG A 13 1.45 6.92 -12.46
C ARG A 13 0.49 8.11 -12.53
N VAL A 14 -0.54 8.03 -13.36
CA VAL A 14 -1.54 9.10 -13.47
C VAL A 14 -2.32 9.24 -12.15
N SER A 15 -2.60 8.13 -11.44
CA SER A 15 -3.32 8.17 -10.16
C SER A 15 -2.62 8.99 -9.08
N MET A 16 -1.32 9.21 -9.19
CA MET A 16 -0.53 10.02 -8.24
C MET A 16 -0.80 11.53 -8.36
N SER A 17 -1.42 11.97 -9.45
CA SER A 17 -1.64 13.40 -9.74
C SER A 17 -2.41 14.12 -8.62
N ASN A 18 -1.99 15.34 -8.34
CA ASN A 18 -2.63 16.21 -7.33
C ASN A 18 -4.00 16.74 -7.78
N TYR A 19 -4.31 16.67 -9.07
CA TYR A 19 -5.50 17.27 -9.66
C TYR A 19 -6.69 16.32 -9.82
N LEU A 20 -6.52 15.04 -9.44
CA LEU A 20 -7.59 14.04 -9.58
C LEU A 20 -8.54 14.06 -8.39
N SER A 21 -9.83 13.90 -8.68
CA SER A 21 -10.82 13.57 -7.66
C SER A 21 -10.52 12.18 -7.07
N ASN A 22 -10.94 11.93 -5.82
CA ASN A 22 -10.73 10.63 -5.17
C ASN A 22 -11.36 9.47 -5.98
N SER A 23 -12.56 9.68 -6.53
CA SER A 23 -13.26 8.64 -7.31
C SER A 23 -12.50 8.25 -8.58
N LEU A 24 -11.95 9.23 -9.31
CA LEU A 24 -11.15 8.96 -10.50
C LEU A 24 -9.82 8.28 -10.15
N ARG A 25 -9.19 8.72 -9.07
CA ARG A 25 -7.95 8.10 -8.57
C ARG A 25 -8.18 6.63 -8.26
N ILE A 26 -9.23 6.29 -7.52
CA ILE A 26 -9.56 4.88 -7.19
C ILE A 26 -9.79 4.05 -8.46
N ARG A 27 -10.49 4.59 -9.46
CA ARG A 27 -10.68 3.91 -10.75
C ARG A 27 -9.35 3.61 -11.44
N LEU A 28 -8.43 4.56 -11.45
CA LEU A 28 -7.10 4.38 -12.04
C LEU A 28 -6.26 3.36 -11.27
N VAL A 29 -6.34 3.36 -9.94
CA VAL A 29 -5.65 2.38 -9.09
C VAL A 29 -6.17 0.95 -9.34
N LYS A 30 -7.50 0.78 -9.45
CA LYS A 30 -8.11 -0.51 -9.83
C LYS A 30 -7.69 -0.94 -11.24
N LEU A 31 -7.71 -0.02 -12.20
CA LEU A 31 -7.24 -0.28 -13.57
C LEU A 31 -5.75 -0.66 -13.59
N GLY A 32 -4.98 -0.08 -12.69
CA GLY A 32 -3.57 -0.39 -12.47
C GLY A 32 -3.31 -1.81 -11.94
N GLY A 33 -4.34 -2.49 -11.43
CA GLY A 33 -4.27 -3.89 -11.00
C GLY A 33 -4.32 -4.08 -9.49
N VAL A 34 -4.39 -3.01 -8.69
CA VAL A 34 -4.58 -3.09 -7.23
C VAL A 34 -6.01 -3.55 -6.93
N LYS A 35 -6.16 -4.51 -6.04
CA LYS A 35 -7.46 -4.97 -5.58
C LYS A 35 -7.97 -4.04 -4.49
N CYS A 36 -9.08 -3.39 -4.76
CA CYS A 36 -9.66 -2.40 -3.86
C CYS A 36 -11.11 -2.69 -3.55
N GLY A 37 -11.46 -2.59 -2.27
CA GLY A 37 -12.83 -2.54 -1.78
C GLY A 37 -13.53 -1.19 -2.07
N SER A 38 -14.59 -0.88 -1.36
CA SER A 38 -15.35 0.36 -1.48
C SER A 38 -16.26 0.54 -0.26
N PRO A 39 -16.43 1.79 0.26
CA PRO A 39 -15.76 3.03 -0.16
C PRO A 39 -14.31 3.12 0.30
N LEU A 40 -13.53 3.95 -0.40
CA LEU A 40 -12.12 4.20 -0.09
C LEU A 40 -11.79 5.67 -0.16
N PHE A 41 -10.74 6.06 0.57
CA PHE A 41 -10.02 7.30 0.34
C PHE A 41 -8.55 6.99 0.00
N ILE A 42 -8.09 7.48 -1.15
CA ILE A 42 -6.69 7.39 -1.57
C ILE A 42 -6.20 8.81 -1.84
N GLY A 43 -5.25 9.25 -1.04
CA GLY A 43 -4.64 10.57 -1.13
C GLY A 43 -3.81 10.75 -2.41
N GLN A 44 -3.31 11.96 -2.56
CA GLN A 44 -2.40 12.33 -3.64
C GLN A 44 -1.03 11.68 -3.44
N GLN A 45 -0.30 11.49 -4.54
CA GLN A 45 1.08 10.99 -4.52
C GLN A 45 1.27 9.64 -3.81
N VAL A 46 0.21 8.84 -3.71
CA VAL A 46 0.33 7.46 -3.22
C VAL A 46 0.95 6.61 -4.32
N ILE A 47 2.04 5.93 -4.00
CA ILE A 47 2.81 5.11 -4.92
C ILE A 47 2.48 3.64 -4.68
N PHE A 48 1.88 3.00 -5.65
CA PHE A 48 1.72 1.55 -5.69
C PHE A 48 2.79 0.93 -6.56
N ASP A 49 3.42 -0.13 -6.07
CA ASP A 49 4.39 -0.87 -6.85
C ASP A 49 3.79 -1.36 -8.18
N SER A 50 4.38 -0.93 -9.29
CA SER A 50 3.88 -1.23 -10.62
C SER A 50 4.33 -2.58 -11.18
N LEU A 51 5.23 -3.29 -10.49
CA LEU A 51 5.69 -4.61 -10.91
C LEU A 51 4.65 -5.70 -10.58
N TYR A 52 4.11 -5.65 -9.35
CA TYR A 52 3.15 -6.65 -8.85
C TYR A 52 1.95 -5.98 -8.15
N PRO A 53 1.21 -5.09 -8.85
CA PRO A 53 0.10 -4.35 -8.23
C PRO A 53 -1.03 -5.28 -7.78
N GLU A 54 -1.20 -6.44 -8.40
CA GLU A 54 -2.17 -7.48 -8.04
C GLU A 54 -1.89 -8.13 -6.67
N ASN A 55 -0.71 -7.93 -6.12
CA ASN A 55 -0.33 -8.40 -4.79
C ASN A 55 -0.72 -7.40 -3.69
N ILE A 56 -1.34 -6.28 -4.05
CA ILE A 56 -1.87 -5.30 -3.09
C ILE A 56 -3.38 -5.47 -3.00
N GLU A 57 -3.87 -5.74 -1.79
CA GLU A 57 -5.29 -5.86 -1.46
C GLU A 57 -5.66 -4.80 -0.43
N ILE A 58 -6.68 -4.01 -0.71
CA ILE A 58 -7.20 -2.95 0.16
C ILE A 58 -8.66 -3.23 0.43
N GLY A 59 -9.02 -3.35 1.70
CA GLY A 59 -10.39 -3.61 2.16
C GLY A 59 -11.35 -2.44 1.97
N ASP A 60 -12.50 -2.54 2.61
CA ASP A 60 -13.54 -1.51 2.57
C ASP A 60 -13.29 -0.41 3.62
N HIS A 61 -13.80 0.79 3.36
CA HIS A 61 -13.70 1.94 4.27
C HIS A 61 -12.26 2.32 4.69
N VAL A 62 -11.26 1.95 3.88
CA VAL A 62 -9.85 2.25 4.15
C VAL A 62 -9.52 3.68 3.75
N HIS A 63 -8.73 4.34 4.59
CA HIS A 63 -8.17 5.65 4.31
C HIS A 63 -6.64 5.57 4.16
N ILE A 64 -6.14 5.80 2.96
CA ILE A 64 -4.72 5.91 2.66
C ILE A 64 -4.42 7.37 2.36
N THR A 65 -3.67 8.01 3.24
CA THR A 65 -3.38 9.43 3.09
C THR A 65 -2.21 9.70 2.15
N MET A 66 -1.90 10.96 1.92
CA MET A 66 -0.97 11.38 0.86
C MET A 66 0.45 10.79 1.02
N GLY A 67 1.09 10.51 -0.11
CA GLY A 67 2.52 10.18 -0.17
C GLY A 67 2.88 8.80 0.38
N CYS A 68 1.91 7.91 0.65
CA CYS A 68 2.20 6.55 1.07
C CYS A 68 2.84 5.73 -0.05
N ILE A 69 3.69 4.76 0.30
CA ILE A 69 4.41 3.90 -0.65
C ILE A 69 4.16 2.44 -0.29
N PHE A 70 3.77 1.65 -1.28
CA PHE A 70 3.50 0.21 -1.18
C PHE A 70 4.56 -0.56 -1.97
N LEU A 71 5.39 -1.36 -1.29
CA LEU A 71 6.47 -2.13 -1.89
C LEU A 71 6.12 -3.63 -1.90
N THR A 72 5.96 -4.21 -3.08
CA THR A 72 5.61 -5.62 -3.28
C THR A 72 6.76 -6.48 -3.78
N HIS A 73 7.96 -5.94 -3.82
CA HIS A 73 9.16 -6.69 -4.15
C HIS A 73 10.35 -6.24 -3.31
N SER A 74 11.26 -7.15 -3.06
CA SER A 74 12.51 -6.88 -2.36
C SER A 74 13.64 -7.70 -2.96
N LEU A 75 14.86 -7.25 -2.70
CA LEU A 75 16.06 -7.99 -3.05
C LEU A 75 16.19 -9.21 -2.12
N ASP A 76 16.39 -10.39 -2.70
CA ASP A 76 16.75 -11.58 -1.94
C ASP A 76 18.27 -11.63 -1.73
N THR A 77 18.69 -11.36 -0.51
CA THR A 77 20.11 -11.35 -0.13
C THR A 77 20.68 -12.73 0.19
N SER A 78 19.87 -13.79 0.14
CA SER A 78 20.33 -15.17 0.38
C SER A 78 21.10 -15.78 -0.80
N PHE A 79 21.11 -15.10 -1.96
CA PHE A 79 21.83 -15.52 -3.14
C PHE A 79 23.15 -14.77 -3.29
N PRO A 80 24.29 -15.39 -3.00
CA PRO A 80 25.59 -14.70 -2.99
C PRO A 80 26.13 -14.32 -4.38
N ASN A 81 25.62 -14.95 -5.44
CA ASN A 81 26.16 -14.79 -6.81
C ASN A 81 25.16 -14.23 -7.83
N GLY A 82 24.11 -13.53 -7.37
CA GLY A 82 23.13 -12.96 -8.30
C GLY A 82 22.12 -12.05 -7.63
N ILE A 83 21.41 -11.27 -8.43
CA ILE A 83 20.30 -10.46 -7.98
C ILE A 83 19.02 -11.26 -8.21
N MET A 84 18.37 -11.68 -7.15
CA MET A 84 17.05 -12.30 -7.20
C MET A 84 16.03 -11.42 -6.49
N TRP A 85 14.89 -11.22 -7.14
CA TRP A 85 13.78 -10.45 -6.58
C TRP A 85 12.74 -11.38 -5.96
N ARG A 86 12.37 -11.11 -4.71
CA ARG A 86 11.21 -11.72 -4.07
C ARG A 86 9.98 -10.88 -4.29
N GLN A 87 8.90 -11.54 -4.71
CA GLN A 87 7.57 -10.96 -4.66
C GLN A 87 6.99 -11.10 -3.26
N SER A 88 6.20 -10.13 -2.87
CA SER A 88 5.51 -10.12 -1.58
C SER A 88 4.10 -9.56 -1.72
N ARG A 89 3.32 -9.76 -0.69
CA ARG A 89 1.92 -9.37 -0.62
C ARG A 89 1.73 -8.30 0.43
N ILE A 90 0.84 -7.36 0.17
CA ILE A 90 0.38 -6.37 1.14
C ILE A 90 -1.13 -6.47 1.21
N LYS A 91 -1.66 -6.55 2.43
CA LYS A 91 -3.09 -6.52 2.69
C LYS A 91 -3.42 -5.45 3.71
N ILE A 92 -4.42 -4.63 3.39
CA ILE A 92 -4.96 -3.62 4.30
C ILE A 92 -6.39 -4.03 4.64
N GLY A 93 -6.63 -4.29 5.91
CA GLY A 93 -7.95 -4.68 6.43
C GLY A 93 -8.95 -3.53 6.42
N ASP A 94 -10.23 -3.87 6.56
CA ASP A 94 -11.32 -2.91 6.54
C ASP A 94 -11.17 -1.84 7.64
N HIS A 95 -11.67 -0.64 7.36
CA HIS A 95 -11.63 0.49 8.29
C HIS A 95 -10.23 0.90 8.78
N ALA A 96 -9.16 0.42 8.15
CA ALA A 96 -7.80 0.82 8.50
C ALA A 96 -7.50 2.25 8.03
N PHE A 97 -6.64 2.91 8.78
CA PHE A 97 -6.14 4.25 8.45
C PHE A 97 -4.62 4.21 8.31
N VAL A 98 -4.12 4.68 7.17
CA VAL A 98 -2.68 4.78 6.90
C VAL A 98 -2.28 6.24 6.81
N GLY A 99 -1.52 6.69 7.79
CA GLY A 99 -1.04 8.07 7.92
C GLY A 99 -0.11 8.47 6.78
N ALA A 100 -0.02 9.78 6.53
CA ALA A 100 0.72 10.34 5.41
C ALA A 100 2.19 9.91 5.39
N ARG A 101 2.72 9.67 4.17
CA ARG A 101 4.12 9.28 3.95
C ARG A 101 4.55 8.01 4.67
N THR A 102 3.62 7.11 4.93
CA THR A 102 3.92 5.76 5.42
C THR A 102 4.49 4.90 4.30
N ILE A 103 5.54 4.17 4.60
CA ILE A 103 6.09 3.14 3.71
C ILE A 103 5.68 1.77 4.24
N ILE A 104 4.98 1.00 3.41
CA ILE A 104 4.56 -0.37 3.73
C ILE A 104 5.48 -1.32 2.98
N CYS A 105 6.26 -2.06 3.76
CA CYS A 105 7.22 -3.01 3.24
C CYS A 105 6.59 -4.37 2.94
N ASN A 106 7.40 -5.28 2.46
CA ASN A 106 6.99 -6.57 1.94
C ASN A 106 6.33 -7.48 2.98
N ASN A 107 5.37 -8.30 2.54
CA ASN A 107 4.67 -9.30 3.36
C ASN A 107 4.05 -8.74 4.64
N VAL A 108 3.37 -7.61 4.51
CA VAL A 108 2.71 -6.95 5.62
C VAL A 108 1.19 -7.04 5.45
N GLU A 109 0.53 -7.42 6.53
CA GLU A 109 -0.91 -7.27 6.71
C GLU A 109 -1.18 -6.21 7.79
N ILE A 110 -1.95 -5.18 7.46
CA ILE A 110 -2.48 -4.21 8.42
C ILE A 110 -3.90 -4.67 8.75
N GLY A 111 -4.12 -5.07 10.00
CA GLY A 111 -5.40 -5.60 10.47
C GLY A 111 -6.53 -4.59 10.37
N GLU A 112 -7.75 -5.09 10.38
CA GLU A 112 -8.95 -4.26 10.35
C GLU A 112 -8.96 -3.24 11.51
N ASN A 113 -9.56 -2.09 11.25
CA ASN A 113 -9.71 -1.03 12.26
C ASN A 113 -8.39 -0.59 12.91
N SER A 114 -7.25 -0.79 12.27
CA SER A 114 -5.94 -0.35 12.77
C SER A 114 -5.53 1.01 12.23
N ILE A 115 -4.66 1.69 12.94
CA ILE A 115 -4.12 3.00 12.56
C ILE A 115 -2.61 2.92 12.46
N VAL A 116 -2.07 3.40 11.35
CA VAL A 116 -0.64 3.63 11.17
C VAL A 116 -0.38 5.14 11.20
N GLY A 117 0.46 5.57 12.13
CA GLY A 117 0.85 6.98 12.25
C GLY A 117 1.64 7.47 11.04
N ALA A 118 1.54 8.77 10.75
CA ALA A 118 2.24 9.38 9.63
C ALA A 118 3.76 9.21 9.71
N GLY A 119 4.43 9.08 8.56
CA GLY A 119 5.89 8.92 8.48
C GLY A 119 6.41 7.57 8.96
N SER A 120 5.57 6.59 9.16
CA SER A 120 5.96 5.27 9.65
C SER A 120 6.54 4.39 8.56
N ILE A 121 7.43 3.47 8.95
CA ILE A 121 7.91 2.39 8.08
C ILE A 121 7.43 1.05 8.66
N VAL A 122 6.43 0.47 8.01
CA VAL A 122 5.78 -0.77 8.45
C VAL A 122 6.53 -1.96 7.86
N THR A 123 7.28 -2.65 8.73
CA THR A 123 8.10 -3.82 8.38
C THR A 123 7.53 -5.14 8.91
N LYS A 124 6.48 -5.08 9.72
CA LYS A 124 5.80 -6.23 10.31
C LYS A 124 4.29 -6.04 10.24
N SER A 125 3.55 -7.13 10.18
CA SER A 125 2.09 -7.10 10.21
C SER A 125 1.58 -6.49 11.52
N ILE A 126 0.48 -5.75 11.41
CA ILE A 126 -0.18 -5.04 12.50
C ILE A 126 -1.48 -5.78 12.82
N PRO A 127 -1.68 -6.25 14.05
CA PRO A 127 -2.95 -6.87 14.46
C PRO A 127 -4.14 -5.92 14.34
N PRO A 128 -5.37 -6.45 14.25
CA PRO A 128 -6.58 -5.64 14.26
C PRO A 128 -6.71 -4.77 15.53
N ASN A 129 -7.35 -3.61 15.37
CA ASN A 129 -7.65 -2.68 16.47
C ASN A 129 -6.41 -2.16 17.21
N GLU A 130 -5.31 -1.96 16.50
CA GLU A 130 -4.09 -1.42 17.08
C GLU A 130 -3.64 -0.13 16.39
N ILE A 131 -2.91 0.70 17.15
CA ILE A 131 -2.25 1.91 16.67
C ILE A 131 -0.76 1.69 16.71
N TRP A 132 -0.13 1.84 15.56
CA TRP A 132 1.32 1.68 15.39
C TRP A 132 1.92 2.92 14.75
N ALA A 133 3.16 3.25 15.09
CA ALA A 133 3.88 4.37 14.48
C ALA A 133 5.40 4.20 14.61
N GLY A 134 6.13 4.97 13.82
CA GLY A 134 7.59 5.10 13.89
C GLY A 134 8.35 4.39 12.77
N ASN A 135 9.68 4.43 12.87
CA ASN A 135 10.62 3.79 11.95
C ASN A 135 11.65 2.95 12.75
N PRO A 136 11.55 1.61 12.71
CA PRO A 136 10.43 0.83 12.21
C PRO A 136 9.16 1.03 13.08
N ALA A 137 7.99 0.86 12.48
CA ALA A 137 6.72 0.99 13.20
C ALA A 137 6.64 0.01 14.38
N ARG A 138 6.13 0.50 15.52
CA ARG A 138 5.95 -0.26 16.75
C ARG A 138 4.58 0.02 17.34
N PHE A 139 4.10 -0.93 18.13
CA PHE A 139 2.85 -0.80 18.86
C PHE A 139 2.87 0.41 19.79
N ILE A 140 1.83 1.21 19.74
CA ILE A 140 1.61 2.36 20.62
C ILE A 140 0.54 2.04 21.65
N LYS A 141 -0.65 1.65 21.17
CA LYS A 141 -1.79 1.27 22.02
C LYS A 141 -2.87 0.55 21.23
N LYS A 142 -3.83 -0.04 21.93
CA LYS A 142 -5.08 -0.51 21.35
C LYS A 142 -5.93 0.66 20.88
N ARG A 143 -6.64 0.48 19.77
CA ARG A 143 -7.69 1.39 19.33
C ARG A 143 -8.97 1.03 20.04
N CYS A 144 -9.53 1.98 20.74
CA CYS A 144 -10.82 1.80 21.42
C CYS A 144 -11.96 1.86 20.40
#